data_b8c9711ab3b023e4319846fdcbbb0065
#
_entry.id   b8c9711ab3b023e4319846fdcbbb0065
#
_cell.length_a   1.000
_cell.length_b   1.000
_cell.length_c   1.000
_cell.angle_alpha   90.00
_cell.angle_beta   90.00
_cell.angle_gamma   90.00
#
_symmetry.space_group_name_H-M   'P 1'
#
loop_
_entity.id
_entity.type
_entity.pdbx_description
1 polymer ?
#
loop_
_entity_poly.entity_id
_entity_poly.type
_entity_poly.pdbx_seq_one_letter_code
_entity_poly.pdbx_strand_id
1 'polypeptide(L)'
;MMGVALCLLMAGAAVYYWYCSRGAGASATAEDNDVDIGTIQALSAAPGVPKIIWAFWEGRMPPLVSRCLQTFREKNPGYLVVMMNKRNVQRYTTVDLTKYRRTSDSIQRLADAVRLHVLAAYGGFWLDASIILQAPLDIIADKMTKANAEFFGYTIGSAHDGPGDYTQAPVVENWFLASTRGSAFMQAWRDEFMRLNNFRSARAYVKSVRAEGVDLTHMNQRYVYYLASHVSARRVMTLGPGKYRLYLERSEDGPFKYEFDHRWRHKKALQAVAAGKYKDLPLIKLTGSARKVAVGWSNPNVFFD
;
A
#
# COMPACT_ATOMS: atom_id res chain seq x y z
N MET A 1 -14.32 -18.62 12.42
CA MET A 1 -13.10 -18.92 11.61
C MET A 1 -12.49 -17.66 10.91
N MET A 2 -13.07 -16.48 11.08
CA MET A 2 -12.56 -15.22 10.49
C MET A 2 -11.34 -14.59 11.22
N GLY A 3 -11.00 -15.06 12.41
CA GLY A 3 -9.93 -14.44 13.22
C GLY A 3 -8.49 -14.79 12.82
N VAL A 4 -8.26 -15.81 12.00
CA VAL A 4 -6.91 -16.32 11.72
C VAL A 4 -6.22 -15.56 10.58
N ALA A 5 -6.96 -15.07 9.60
CA ALA A 5 -6.38 -14.37 8.43
C ALA A 5 -5.71 -13.03 8.79
N LEU A 6 -6.30 -12.30 9.73
CA LEU A 6 -5.82 -10.97 10.12
C LEU A 6 -4.61 -10.99 11.09
N CYS A 7 -4.34 -12.11 11.77
CA CYS A 7 -3.21 -12.22 12.70
C CYS A 7 -1.82 -12.23 12.03
N LEU A 8 -1.74 -12.49 10.74
CA LEU A 8 -0.48 -12.76 10.04
C LEU A 8 0.15 -11.54 9.36
N LEU A 9 -0.61 -10.47 9.17
CA LEU A 9 -0.11 -9.24 8.54
C LEU A 9 0.96 -8.50 9.36
N MET A 10 1.08 -8.77 10.66
CA MET A 10 1.72 -7.89 11.61
C MET A 10 3.05 -8.38 12.22
N ALA A 11 3.42 -9.63 12.06
CA ALA A 11 4.77 -10.09 12.44
C ALA A 11 5.88 -9.42 11.59
N GLY A 12 5.50 -8.72 10.53
CA GLY A 12 6.39 -8.01 9.62
C GLY A 12 7.04 -6.74 10.18
N ALA A 13 6.35 -6.01 11.06
CA ALA A 13 6.82 -4.67 11.49
C ALA A 13 8.06 -4.72 12.40
N ALA A 14 8.06 -5.58 13.42
CA ALA A 14 9.19 -5.67 14.36
C ALA A 14 10.48 -6.21 13.71
N VAL A 15 10.34 -7.00 12.63
CA VAL A 15 11.47 -7.63 11.93
C VAL A 15 12.01 -6.77 10.78
N TYR A 16 11.22 -5.87 10.24
CA TYR A 16 11.72 -4.86 9.32
C TYR A 16 12.81 -3.99 9.98
N TYR A 17 12.59 -3.60 11.22
CA TYR A 17 13.59 -2.85 12.02
C TYR A 17 14.87 -3.68 12.28
N TRP A 18 14.72 -4.97 12.61
CA TRP A 18 15.86 -5.86 12.86
C TRP A 18 16.73 -6.10 11.61
N TYR A 19 16.10 -6.20 10.44
CA TYR A 19 16.81 -6.42 9.15
C TYR A 19 17.54 -5.16 8.67
N CYS A 20 16.98 -3.96 8.91
CA CYS A 20 17.60 -2.69 8.57
C CYS A 20 18.80 -2.35 9.46
N SER A 21 18.87 -2.90 10.69
CA SER A 21 19.91 -2.59 11.69
C SER A 21 21.17 -3.48 11.61
N ARG A 22 21.19 -4.57 10.84
CA ARG A 22 22.28 -5.55 10.79
C ARG A 22 22.89 -5.80 9.41
N GLY A 23 23.41 -4.78 8.74
CA GLY A 23 24.05 -5.05 7.45
C GLY A 23 25.01 -3.97 6.97
N ALA A 24 26.23 -3.98 7.46
CA ALA A 24 27.35 -3.32 6.81
C ALA A 24 27.93 -4.26 5.75
N GLY A 25 27.56 -4.06 4.48
CA GLY A 25 28.13 -4.74 3.32
C GLY A 25 27.64 -4.03 2.06
N ALA A 26 28.52 -3.79 1.09
CA ALA A 26 28.29 -3.01 -0.12
C ALA A 26 26.93 -3.35 -0.76
N SER A 27 26.09 -2.35 -0.90
CA SER A 27 24.70 -2.44 -1.32
C SER A 27 24.53 -1.70 -2.63
N ALA A 28 23.83 -2.32 -3.59
CA ALA A 28 23.17 -1.56 -4.65
C ALA A 28 22.18 -0.61 -3.94
N THR A 29 22.51 0.67 -3.91
CA THR A 29 21.57 1.73 -3.55
C THR A 29 20.47 1.69 -4.59
N ALA A 30 19.20 1.74 -4.18
CA ALA A 30 18.13 2.13 -5.10
C ALA A 30 18.64 3.39 -5.80
N GLU A 31 18.80 3.35 -7.12
CA GLU A 31 19.19 4.54 -7.87
C GLU A 31 18.17 5.61 -7.49
N ASP A 32 18.67 6.70 -6.90
CA ASP A 32 17.87 7.90 -6.64
C ASP A 32 17.54 8.47 -8.02
N ASN A 33 16.45 7.98 -8.62
CA ASN A 33 15.89 8.61 -9.81
C ASN A 33 15.33 9.95 -9.35
N ASP A 34 16.15 10.98 -9.44
CA ASP A 34 15.75 12.38 -9.29
C ASP A 34 14.82 12.75 -10.44
N VAL A 35 13.54 12.43 -10.26
CA VAL A 35 12.51 12.79 -11.22
C VAL A 35 12.17 14.27 -11.06
N ASP A 36 12.21 15.00 -12.15
CA ASP A 36 11.82 16.41 -12.17
C ASP A 36 10.33 16.58 -11.82
N ILE A 37 10.04 17.53 -10.94
CA ILE A 37 8.68 17.81 -10.47
C ILE A 37 7.78 18.34 -11.61
N GLY A 38 8.33 19.03 -12.60
CA GLY A 38 7.59 19.49 -13.77
C GLY A 38 7.06 18.33 -14.61
N THR A 39 7.86 17.28 -14.78
CA THR A 39 7.43 16.03 -15.44
C THR A 39 6.28 15.37 -14.69
N ILE A 40 6.35 15.30 -13.36
CA ILE A 40 5.26 14.77 -12.52
C ILE A 40 3.99 15.60 -12.70
N GLN A 41 4.11 16.93 -12.65
CA GLN A 41 2.96 17.83 -12.80
C GLN A 41 2.30 17.69 -14.18
N ALA A 42 3.11 17.57 -15.24
CA ALA A 42 2.62 17.37 -16.60
C ALA A 42 1.85 16.05 -16.73
N LEU A 43 2.39 14.95 -16.24
CA LEU A 43 1.70 13.65 -16.24
C LEU A 43 0.42 13.68 -15.39
N SER A 44 0.44 14.38 -14.26
CA SER A 44 -0.71 14.52 -13.36
C SER A 44 -1.84 15.37 -13.97
N ALA A 45 -1.57 16.19 -14.96
CA ALA A 45 -2.58 17.01 -15.64
C ALA A 45 -3.43 16.18 -16.64
N ALA A 46 -2.98 14.98 -17.01
CA ALA A 46 -3.71 14.11 -17.92
C ALA A 46 -5.04 13.62 -17.28
N PRO A 47 -6.12 13.46 -18.06
CA PRO A 47 -7.38 12.91 -17.55
C PRO A 47 -7.22 11.47 -17.09
N GLY A 48 -8.05 11.05 -16.14
CA GLY A 48 -8.05 9.70 -15.57
C GLY A 48 -6.99 9.50 -14.49
N VAL A 49 -6.43 8.30 -14.41
CA VAL A 49 -5.37 7.96 -13.45
C VAL A 49 -4.02 8.28 -14.08
N PRO A 50 -3.23 9.21 -13.51
CA PRO A 50 -1.91 9.55 -14.05
C PRO A 50 -0.98 8.33 -14.15
N LYS A 51 -0.21 8.25 -15.23
CA LYS A 51 0.76 7.16 -15.47
C LYS A 51 2.02 7.33 -14.62
N ILE A 52 1.83 7.41 -13.32
CA ILE A 52 2.89 7.55 -12.30
C ILE A 52 2.74 6.42 -11.29
N ILE A 53 3.83 5.70 -11.04
CA ILE A 53 3.93 4.68 -9.99
C ILE A 53 4.82 5.22 -8.88
N TRP A 54 4.26 5.37 -7.70
CA TRP A 54 4.93 5.78 -6.48
C TRP A 54 5.30 4.57 -5.65
N ALA A 55 6.53 4.51 -5.17
CA ALA A 55 6.98 3.51 -4.20
C ALA A 55 7.91 4.14 -3.17
N PHE A 56 8.00 3.53 -1.99
CA PHE A 56 8.89 4.00 -0.92
C PHE A 56 9.66 2.83 -0.32
N TRP A 57 10.97 3.01 -0.15
CA TRP A 57 11.82 2.08 0.56
C TRP A 57 12.89 2.82 1.34
N GLU A 58 13.17 2.36 2.56
CA GLU A 58 14.22 2.91 3.39
C GLU A 58 15.20 1.82 3.82
N GLY A 59 16.49 2.12 3.75
CA GLY A 59 17.57 1.21 4.09
C GLY A 59 17.98 0.26 2.95
N ARG A 60 18.76 -0.76 3.29
CA ARG A 60 19.26 -1.73 2.31
C ARG A 60 18.11 -2.49 1.65
N MET A 61 18.10 -2.50 0.34
CA MET A 61 17.06 -3.19 -0.44
C MET A 61 17.45 -4.65 -0.68
N PRO A 62 16.62 -5.63 -0.27
CA PRO A 62 16.84 -7.04 -0.59
C PRO A 62 16.71 -7.29 -2.11
N PRO A 63 17.47 -8.24 -2.71
CA PRO A 63 17.34 -8.59 -4.12
C PRO A 63 15.91 -8.90 -4.56
N LEU A 64 15.14 -9.62 -3.73
CA LEU A 64 13.72 -9.88 -3.97
C LEU A 64 12.91 -8.58 -4.16
N VAL A 65 13.13 -7.58 -3.32
CA VAL A 65 12.41 -6.30 -3.40
C VAL A 65 12.85 -5.51 -4.64
N SER A 66 14.14 -5.52 -4.95
CA SER A 66 14.67 -4.94 -6.20
C SER A 66 14.00 -5.57 -7.42
N ARG A 67 13.85 -6.89 -7.43
CA ARG A 67 13.18 -7.61 -8.54
C ARG A 67 11.68 -7.28 -8.60
N CYS A 68 10.98 -7.13 -7.46
CA CYS A 68 9.61 -6.63 -7.45
C CYS A 68 9.50 -5.26 -8.14
N LEU A 69 10.35 -4.30 -7.78
CA LEU A 69 10.37 -2.97 -8.40
C LEU A 69 10.68 -3.01 -9.90
N GLN A 70 11.51 -3.97 -10.33
CA GLN A 70 11.78 -4.17 -11.75
C GLN A 70 10.52 -4.55 -12.52
N THR A 71 9.61 -5.38 -11.92
CA THR A 71 8.32 -5.71 -12.54
C THR A 71 7.44 -4.48 -12.80
N PHE A 72 7.57 -3.42 -11.99
CA PHE A 72 6.80 -2.20 -12.21
C PHE A 72 7.15 -1.56 -13.55
N ARG A 73 8.43 -1.52 -13.91
CA ARG A 73 8.93 -0.98 -15.17
C ARG A 73 8.64 -1.92 -16.35
N GLU A 74 8.90 -3.22 -16.17
CA GLU A 74 8.70 -4.24 -17.20
C GLU A 74 7.24 -4.32 -17.66
N LYS A 75 6.30 -4.27 -16.73
CA LYS A 75 4.87 -4.37 -17.04
C LYS A 75 4.23 -3.03 -17.44
N ASN A 76 4.92 -1.91 -17.20
CA ASN A 76 4.41 -0.57 -17.49
C ASN A 76 5.49 0.33 -18.10
N PRO A 77 5.98 0.02 -19.32
CA PRO A 77 7.08 0.79 -19.93
C PRO A 77 6.73 2.26 -20.21
N GLY A 78 5.42 2.59 -20.27
CA GLY A 78 4.94 3.97 -20.44
C GLY A 78 4.64 4.72 -19.14
N TYR A 79 5.03 4.16 -17.99
CA TYR A 79 4.77 4.78 -16.69
C TYR A 79 6.06 5.34 -16.10
N LEU A 80 5.95 6.49 -15.45
CA LEU A 80 7.00 7.04 -14.62
C LEU A 80 7.04 6.32 -13.27
N VAL A 81 8.14 5.67 -12.94
CA VAL A 81 8.32 5.02 -11.62
C VAL A 81 9.16 5.92 -10.72
N VAL A 82 8.55 6.45 -9.66
CA VAL A 82 9.19 7.32 -8.68
C VAL A 82 9.48 6.53 -7.41
N MET A 83 10.78 6.26 -7.19
CA MET A 83 11.24 5.57 -5.98
C MET A 83 11.63 6.59 -4.92
N MET A 84 10.93 6.57 -3.79
CA MET A 84 11.17 7.50 -2.70
C MET A 84 11.87 6.84 -1.50
N ASN A 85 12.59 7.65 -0.75
CA ASN A 85 13.20 7.36 0.53
C ASN A 85 13.26 8.65 1.38
N LYS A 86 13.81 8.61 2.59
CA LYS A 86 13.92 9.81 3.44
C LYS A 86 14.76 10.95 2.85
N ARG A 87 15.68 10.67 1.90
CA ARG A 87 16.54 11.71 1.32
C ARG A 87 15.83 12.54 0.27
N ASN A 88 14.95 11.91 -0.52
CA ASN A 88 14.29 12.58 -1.65
C ASN A 88 12.79 12.86 -1.45
N VAL A 89 12.15 12.29 -0.43
CA VAL A 89 10.68 12.39 -0.24
C VAL A 89 10.18 13.83 -0.14
N GLN A 90 10.97 14.76 0.41
CA GLN A 90 10.59 16.17 0.52
C GLN A 90 10.56 16.92 -0.81
N ARG A 91 11.08 16.35 -1.89
CA ARG A 91 10.90 16.88 -3.25
C ARG A 91 9.46 16.73 -3.75
N TYR A 92 8.76 15.70 -3.26
CA TYR A 92 7.44 15.29 -3.74
C TYR A 92 6.33 15.54 -2.72
N THR A 93 6.67 15.80 -1.46
CA THR A 93 5.71 15.96 -0.37
C THR A 93 6.11 17.07 0.59
N THR A 94 5.13 17.59 1.32
CA THR A 94 5.34 18.50 2.45
C THR A 94 5.31 17.78 3.80
N VAL A 95 5.51 16.45 3.81
CA VAL A 95 5.49 15.65 5.03
C VAL A 95 6.63 16.06 5.96
N ASP A 96 6.30 16.42 7.20
CA ASP A 96 7.28 16.76 8.23
C ASP A 96 7.95 15.49 8.76
N LEU A 97 9.17 15.22 8.29
CA LEU A 97 9.95 14.04 8.68
C LEU A 97 10.27 13.98 10.18
N THR A 98 10.25 15.12 10.89
CA THR A 98 10.60 15.16 12.33
C THR A 98 9.58 14.41 13.18
N LYS A 99 8.33 14.37 12.74
CA LYS A 99 7.24 13.67 13.43
C LYS A 99 7.37 12.15 13.42
N TYR A 100 8.24 11.61 12.56
CA TYR A 100 8.40 10.16 12.33
C TYR A 100 9.74 9.61 12.84
N ARG A 101 10.45 10.34 13.70
CA ARG A 101 11.80 9.95 14.17
C ARG A 101 11.82 9.07 15.42
N ARG A 102 10.74 9.00 16.20
CA ARG A 102 10.80 8.58 17.62
C ARG A 102 10.10 7.24 17.95
N THR A 103 9.48 6.55 16.99
CA THR A 103 8.73 5.32 17.28
C THR A 103 9.23 4.15 16.44
N SER A 104 9.07 2.92 16.93
CA SER A 104 9.49 1.68 16.24
C SER A 104 8.76 1.47 14.89
N ASP A 105 7.56 2.05 14.76
CA ASP A 105 6.74 2.03 13.55
C ASP A 105 6.86 3.32 12.71
N SER A 106 7.86 4.14 12.99
CA SER A 106 8.03 5.47 12.36
C SER A 106 8.19 5.41 10.84
N ILE A 107 8.85 4.36 10.31
CA ILE A 107 9.04 4.19 8.86
C ILE A 107 7.72 3.83 8.18
N GLN A 108 6.93 2.93 8.77
CA GLN A 108 5.62 2.54 8.23
C GLN A 108 4.66 3.73 8.23
N ARG A 109 4.61 4.49 9.31
CA ARG A 109 3.80 5.71 9.40
C ARG A 109 4.27 6.80 8.45
N LEU A 110 5.58 6.93 8.26
CA LEU A 110 6.12 7.83 7.25
C LEU A 110 5.66 7.39 5.85
N ALA A 111 5.79 6.10 5.52
CA ALA A 111 5.31 5.57 4.25
C ALA A 111 3.80 5.79 4.08
N ASP A 112 3.01 5.63 5.16
CA ASP A 112 1.57 5.93 5.15
C ASP A 112 1.28 7.42 4.87
N ALA A 113 2.01 8.33 5.50
CA ALA A 113 1.88 9.76 5.23
C ALA A 113 2.28 10.10 3.79
N VAL A 114 3.40 9.57 3.32
CA VAL A 114 3.93 9.83 1.97
C VAL A 114 2.95 9.37 0.89
N ARG A 115 2.43 8.13 0.99
CA ARG A 115 1.47 7.60 -0.01
C ARG A 115 0.23 8.45 -0.13
N LEU A 116 -0.32 8.89 0.99
CA LEU A 116 -1.52 9.72 1.00
C LEU A 116 -1.25 11.12 0.44
N HIS A 117 -0.06 11.70 0.71
CA HIS A 117 0.30 13.00 0.19
C HIS A 117 0.51 12.99 -1.32
N VAL A 118 1.31 12.04 -1.86
CA VAL A 118 1.57 12.02 -3.30
C VAL A 118 0.31 11.71 -4.10
N LEU A 119 -0.53 10.79 -3.64
CA LEU A 119 -1.76 10.46 -4.33
C LEU A 119 -2.79 11.59 -4.26
N ALA A 120 -2.91 12.29 -3.14
CA ALA A 120 -3.80 13.45 -3.02
C ALA A 120 -3.34 14.63 -3.87
N ALA A 121 -2.02 14.82 -4.03
CA ALA A 121 -1.46 15.94 -4.81
C ALA A 121 -1.43 15.67 -6.30
N TYR A 122 -0.99 14.47 -6.69
CA TYR A 122 -0.66 14.16 -8.08
C TYR A 122 -1.52 13.04 -8.68
N GLY A 123 -2.17 12.21 -7.87
CA GLY A 123 -2.81 10.97 -8.34
C GLY A 123 -1.78 9.91 -8.74
N GLY A 124 -2.21 8.95 -9.57
CA GLY A 124 -1.38 7.83 -10.01
C GLY A 124 -1.57 6.59 -9.14
N PHE A 125 -0.55 5.75 -9.09
CA PHE A 125 -0.56 4.46 -8.40
C PHE A 125 0.46 4.46 -7.28
N TRP A 126 0.06 4.07 -6.08
CA TRP A 126 0.97 3.67 -5.02
C TRP A 126 1.09 2.15 -5.02
N LEU A 127 2.32 1.65 -5.07
CA LEU A 127 2.63 0.23 -4.92
C LEU A 127 3.68 0.06 -3.82
N ASP A 128 3.36 -0.73 -2.80
CA ASP A 128 4.40 -1.16 -1.88
C ASP A 128 5.50 -1.92 -2.64
N ALA A 129 6.75 -1.67 -2.32
CA ALA A 129 7.93 -2.23 -3.00
C ALA A 129 8.02 -3.78 -2.95
N SER A 130 7.12 -4.45 -2.24
CA SER A 130 7.02 -5.92 -2.15
C SER A 130 5.83 -6.50 -2.93
N ILE A 131 5.39 -5.81 -3.96
CA ILE A 131 4.40 -6.31 -4.93
C ILE A 131 5.14 -6.91 -6.13
N ILE A 132 4.74 -8.10 -6.54
CA ILE A 132 5.11 -8.69 -7.83
C ILE A 132 4.01 -8.30 -8.80
N LEU A 133 4.32 -7.44 -9.76
CA LEU A 133 3.36 -7.02 -10.78
C LEU A 133 3.45 -7.97 -11.97
N GLN A 134 2.32 -8.56 -12.38
CA GLN A 134 2.26 -9.57 -13.43
C GLN A 134 1.54 -9.06 -14.69
N ALA A 135 0.73 -7.99 -14.56
CA ALA A 135 0.00 -7.38 -15.66
C ALA A 135 0.17 -5.84 -15.66
N PRO A 136 -0.12 -5.17 -16.80
CA PRO A 136 -0.13 -3.71 -16.87
C PRO A 136 -1.17 -3.07 -15.96
N LEU A 137 -0.85 -1.92 -15.38
CA LEU A 137 -1.76 -1.14 -14.53
C LEU A 137 -2.89 -0.47 -15.31
N ASP A 138 -2.79 -0.42 -16.64
CA ASP A 138 -3.88 0.05 -17.51
C ASP A 138 -5.17 -0.72 -17.27
N ILE A 139 -5.11 -2.00 -16.89
CA ILE A 139 -6.29 -2.81 -16.51
C ILE A 139 -7.06 -2.15 -15.35
N ILE A 140 -6.37 -1.62 -14.36
CA ILE A 140 -7.00 -0.94 -13.22
C ILE A 140 -7.49 0.46 -13.64
N ALA A 141 -6.70 1.19 -14.41
CA ALA A 141 -7.10 2.51 -14.93
C ALA A 141 -8.38 2.41 -15.77
N ASP A 142 -8.51 1.38 -16.61
CA ASP A 142 -9.70 1.12 -17.43
C ASP A 142 -10.92 0.79 -16.57
N LYS A 143 -10.76 -0.04 -15.52
CA LYS A 143 -11.85 -0.31 -14.56
C LYS A 143 -12.33 0.98 -13.89
N MET A 144 -11.42 1.83 -13.44
CA MET A 144 -11.76 3.12 -12.83
C MET A 144 -12.49 4.04 -13.80
N THR A 145 -12.00 4.12 -15.04
CA THR A 145 -12.61 4.95 -16.08
C THR A 145 -14.03 4.48 -16.40
N LYS A 146 -14.22 3.19 -16.64
CA LYS A 146 -15.54 2.59 -16.93
C LYS A 146 -16.53 2.79 -15.79
N ALA A 147 -16.07 2.74 -14.55
CA ALA A 147 -16.90 2.92 -13.36
C ALA A 147 -17.03 4.39 -12.93
N ASN A 148 -16.42 5.34 -13.64
CA ASN A 148 -16.30 6.74 -13.21
C ASN A 148 -15.76 6.87 -11.76
N ALA A 149 -14.82 5.99 -11.39
CA ALA A 149 -14.24 5.97 -10.05
C ALA A 149 -13.09 6.97 -9.92
N GLU A 150 -12.99 7.64 -8.78
CA GLU A 150 -11.88 8.53 -8.44
C GLU A 150 -10.76 7.83 -7.67
N PHE A 151 -11.05 6.64 -7.14
CA PHE A 151 -10.15 5.84 -6.33
C PHE A 151 -10.36 4.36 -6.58
N PHE A 152 -9.27 3.61 -6.60
CA PHE A 152 -9.27 2.14 -6.57
C PHE A 152 -8.38 1.65 -5.43
N GLY A 153 -8.83 0.62 -4.73
CA GLY A 153 -8.06 -0.07 -3.70
C GLY A 153 -8.54 -1.49 -3.47
N TYR A 154 -7.77 -2.21 -2.67
CA TYR A 154 -8.16 -3.54 -2.21
C TYR A 154 -8.73 -3.47 -0.80
N THR A 155 -9.58 -4.45 -0.47
CA THR A 155 -10.15 -4.65 0.86
C THR A 155 -9.81 -6.03 1.37
N ILE A 156 -9.90 -6.22 2.68
CA ILE A 156 -9.78 -7.54 3.30
C ILE A 156 -11.02 -7.86 4.12
N GLY A 157 -11.52 -9.09 4.01
CA GLY A 157 -12.71 -9.55 4.74
C GLY A 157 -14.03 -8.92 4.25
N SER A 158 -14.04 -8.26 3.10
CA SER A 158 -15.27 -7.70 2.49
C SER A 158 -16.09 -8.77 1.76
N ALA A 159 -17.41 -8.53 1.69
CA ALA A 159 -18.31 -9.30 0.82
C ALA A 159 -18.54 -8.61 -0.54
N HIS A 160 -18.04 -7.41 -0.76
CA HIS A 160 -18.31 -6.60 -1.95
C HIS A 160 -17.08 -6.40 -2.82
N ASP A 161 -17.30 -6.48 -4.13
CA ASP A 161 -16.35 -6.13 -5.19
C ASP A 161 -16.97 -5.12 -6.14
N GLY A 162 -16.12 -4.29 -6.77
CA GLY A 162 -16.53 -3.35 -7.81
C GLY A 162 -16.88 -1.95 -7.33
N PRO A 163 -17.57 -1.15 -8.16
CA PRO A 163 -17.99 0.19 -7.79
C PRO A 163 -19.18 0.17 -6.82
N GLY A 164 -19.21 1.09 -5.87
CA GLY A 164 -20.32 1.17 -4.92
C GLY A 164 -20.24 2.27 -3.88
N ASP A 165 -21.30 2.36 -3.09
CA ASP A 165 -21.36 3.15 -1.87
C ASP A 165 -20.89 2.26 -0.70
N TYR A 166 -19.74 2.60 -0.17
CA TYR A 166 -19.08 1.84 0.89
C TYR A 166 -19.23 2.46 2.28
N THR A 167 -20.37 3.08 2.57
CA THR A 167 -20.63 3.68 3.91
C THR A 167 -20.58 2.64 5.03
N GLN A 168 -20.93 1.38 4.73
CA GLN A 168 -20.75 0.21 5.61
C GLN A 168 -19.38 -0.46 5.43
N ALA A 169 -18.42 0.26 4.97
CA ALA A 169 -17.25 -0.19 4.30
C ALA A 169 -16.37 -1.19 5.05
N PRO A 170 -15.74 -2.08 4.29
CA PRO A 170 -14.66 -2.95 4.73
C PRO A 170 -13.39 -2.15 5.07
N VAL A 171 -12.39 -2.86 5.58
CA VAL A 171 -11.06 -2.30 5.78
C VAL A 171 -10.37 -2.14 4.42
N VAL A 172 -10.11 -0.90 4.02
CA VAL A 172 -9.35 -0.61 2.80
C VAL A 172 -7.86 -0.82 3.09
N GLU A 173 -7.23 -1.67 2.30
CA GLU A 173 -5.80 -1.92 2.33
C GLU A 173 -5.01 -0.74 1.77
N ASN A 174 -3.83 -0.47 2.30
CA ASN A 174 -3.04 0.71 1.93
C ASN A 174 -1.78 0.41 1.12
N TRP A 175 -1.52 -0.84 0.79
CA TRP A 175 -0.32 -1.26 0.06
C TRP A 175 -0.43 -1.15 -1.47
N PHE A 176 -1.64 -1.04 -2.01
CA PHE A 176 -1.94 -0.73 -3.41
C PHE A 176 -3.11 0.25 -3.47
N LEU A 177 -2.87 1.41 -4.05
CA LEU A 177 -3.89 2.45 -4.21
C LEU A 177 -3.74 3.03 -5.62
N ALA A 178 -4.86 3.29 -6.30
CA ALA A 178 -4.86 4.10 -7.50
C ALA A 178 -5.83 5.26 -7.35
N SER A 179 -5.46 6.42 -7.86
CA SER A 179 -6.25 7.63 -7.68
C SER A 179 -6.16 8.55 -8.90
N THR A 180 -7.28 9.16 -9.26
CA THR A 180 -7.25 10.33 -10.14
C THR A 180 -6.63 11.51 -9.40
N ARG A 181 -6.05 12.47 -10.14
CA ARG A 181 -5.67 13.76 -9.55
C ARG A 181 -6.91 14.45 -8.97
N GLY A 182 -6.77 14.99 -7.78
CA GLY A 182 -7.86 15.74 -7.15
C GLY A 182 -8.99 14.88 -6.55
N SER A 183 -8.77 13.57 -6.40
CA SER A 183 -9.72 12.68 -5.72
C SER A 183 -10.11 13.23 -4.35
N ALA A 184 -11.41 13.43 -4.16
CA ALA A 184 -11.96 13.93 -2.90
C ALA A 184 -11.71 12.94 -1.75
N PHE A 185 -11.78 11.63 -2.04
CA PHE A 185 -11.48 10.60 -1.07
C PHE A 185 -10.03 10.64 -0.61
N MET A 186 -9.07 10.74 -1.56
CA MET A 186 -7.66 10.78 -1.21
C MET A 186 -7.28 12.02 -0.41
N GLN A 187 -7.86 13.18 -0.74
CA GLN A 187 -7.65 14.40 0.03
C GLN A 187 -8.20 14.24 1.46
N ALA A 188 -9.44 13.76 1.60
CA ALA A 188 -10.05 13.53 2.90
C ALA A 188 -9.29 12.48 3.72
N TRP A 189 -8.82 11.39 3.09
CA TRP A 189 -8.02 10.36 3.77
C TRP A 189 -6.69 10.92 4.26
N ARG A 190 -5.96 11.66 3.43
CA ARG A 190 -4.73 12.35 3.82
C ARG A 190 -4.97 13.26 5.04
N ASP A 191 -5.97 14.13 4.95
CA ASP A 191 -6.23 15.13 5.99
C ASP A 191 -6.65 14.46 7.30
N GLU A 192 -7.46 13.42 7.23
CA GLU A 192 -7.83 12.62 8.40
C GLU A 192 -6.63 11.89 9.00
N PHE A 193 -5.78 11.26 8.19
CA PHE A 193 -4.58 10.60 8.68
C PHE A 193 -3.64 11.59 9.36
N MET A 194 -3.51 12.81 8.82
CA MET A 194 -2.68 13.87 9.42
C MET A 194 -3.23 14.37 10.77
N ARG A 195 -4.53 14.22 11.06
CA ARG A 195 -5.10 14.45 12.40
C ARG A 195 -4.40 13.63 13.48
N LEU A 196 -3.84 12.46 13.13
CA LEU A 196 -3.06 11.64 14.06
C LEU A 196 -1.96 12.44 14.78
N ASN A 197 -1.38 13.43 14.11
CA ASN A 197 -0.34 14.28 14.67
C ASN A 197 -0.81 15.19 15.81
N ASN A 198 -2.12 15.39 15.96
CA ASN A 198 -2.74 16.19 17.03
C ASN A 198 -2.99 15.36 18.29
N PHE A 199 -2.74 14.05 18.24
CA PHE A 199 -2.91 13.15 19.37
C PHE A 199 -1.57 12.73 19.95
N ARG A 200 -1.52 12.53 21.26
CA ARG A 200 -0.31 12.04 21.96
C ARG A 200 0.14 10.64 21.50
N SER A 201 -0.74 9.87 20.88
CA SER A 201 -0.48 8.51 20.39
C SER A 201 -1.55 8.04 19.42
N ALA A 202 -1.24 7.02 18.59
CA ALA A 202 -2.23 6.34 17.76
C ALA A 202 -3.37 5.73 18.59
N ARG A 203 -3.09 5.26 19.81
CA ARG A 203 -4.14 4.78 20.73
C ARG A 203 -5.14 5.87 21.08
N ALA A 204 -4.67 7.10 21.36
CA ALA A 204 -5.55 8.23 21.65
C ALA A 204 -6.41 8.60 20.43
N TYR A 205 -5.81 8.62 19.24
CA TYR A 205 -6.51 8.84 17.98
C TYR A 205 -7.62 7.79 17.75
N VAL A 206 -7.28 6.49 17.82
CA VAL A 206 -8.25 5.41 17.61
C VAL A 206 -9.40 5.46 18.64
N LYS A 207 -9.11 5.82 19.90
CA LYS A 207 -10.14 6.02 20.90
C LYS A 207 -11.08 7.18 20.53
N SER A 208 -10.56 8.29 20.02
CA SER A 208 -11.38 9.41 19.53
C SER A 208 -12.29 8.97 18.38
N VAL A 209 -11.75 8.26 17.40
CA VAL A 209 -12.52 7.76 16.24
C VAL A 209 -13.67 6.85 16.69
N ARG A 210 -13.43 5.97 17.67
CA ARG A 210 -14.51 5.14 18.26
C ARG A 210 -15.56 5.97 18.98
N ALA A 211 -15.15 7.00 19.72
CA ALA A 211 -16.06 7.88 20.42
C ALA A 211 -16.94 8.70 19.46
N GLU A 212 -16.48 8.90 18.24
CA GLU A 212 -17.24 9.53 17.15
C GLU A 212 -18.24 8.55 16.48
N GLY A 213 -18.36 7.31 16.96
CA GLY A 213 -19.33 6.31 16.50
C GLY A 213 -18.84 5.44 15.33
N VAL A 214 -17.57 5.51 14.94
CA VAL A 214 -17.04 4.68 13.88
C VAL A 214 -16.82 3.25 14.37
N ASP A 215 -17.49 2.29 13.72
CA ASP A 215 -17.30 0.87 14.00
C ASP A 215 -15.94 0.37 13.48
N LEU A 216 -15.11 -0.12 14.39
CA LEU A 216 -13.80 -0.71 14.15
C LEU A 216 -13.74 -2.19 14.56
N THR A 217 -14.89 -2.84 14.81
CA THR A 217 -14.95 -4.23 15.30
C THR A 217 -14.44 -5.24 14.29
N HIS A 218 -14.59 -4.93 12.99
CA HIS A 218 -14.08 -5.75 11.88
C HIS A 218 -12.56 -5.73 11.75
N MET A 219 -11.89 -4.73 12.36
CA MET A 219 -10.44 -4.65 12.36
C MET A 219 -9.84 -5.55 13.44
N ASN A 220 -8.65 -6.07 13.22
CA ASN A 220 -7.95 -6.83 14.24
C ASN A 220 -7.63 -5.95 15.45
N GLN A 221 -8.30 -6.20 16.57
CA GLN A 221 -8.24 -5.37 17.77
C GLN A 221 -6.85 -5.34 18.42
N ARG A 222 -6.04 -6.39 18.24
CA ARG A 222 -4.65 -6.43 18.72
C ARG A 222 -3.77 -5.41 18.01
N TYR A 223 -4.08 -5.10 16.75
CA TYR A 223 -3.25 -4.28 15.88
C TYR A 223 -3.92 -2.97 15.45
N VAL A 224 -5.13 -2.68 15.90
CA VAL A 224 -5.91 -1.52 15.47
C VAL A 224 -5.13 -0.19 15.62
N TYR A 225 -4.26 -0.08 16.61
CA TYR A 225 -3.45 1.14 16.82
C TYR A 225 -2.29 1.28 15.82
N TYR A 226 -1.79 0.17 15.32
CA TYR A 226 -0.82 0.15 14.23
C TYR A 226 -1.51 0.48 12.90
N LEU A 227 -2.75 0.05 12.72
CA LEU A 227 -3.57 0.24 11.52
C LEU A 227 -4.19 1.65 11.44
N ALA A 228 -3.52 2.68 11.96
CA ALA A 228 -4.06 4.04 12.02
C ALA A 228 -4.44 4.60 10.63
N SER A 229 -3.71 4.25 9.57
CA SER A 229 -4.05 4.61 8.19
C SER A 229 -5.37 3.98 7.74
N HIS A 230 -5.60 2.71 8.04
CA HIS A 230 -6.87 2.01 7.75
C HIS A 230 -8.03 2.59 8.59
N VAL A 231 -7.77 2.93 9.87
CA VAL A 231 -8.75 3.59 10.74
C VAL A 231 -9.16 4.95 10.18
N SER A 232 -8.20 5.73 9.65
CA SER A 232 -8.50 7.03 9.05
C SER A 232 -9.32 6.91 7.77
N ALA A 233 -9.02 5.92 6.90
CA ALA A 233 -9.87 5.63 5.74
C ALA A 233 -11.30 5.28 6.17
N ARG A 234 -11.43 4.37 7.14
CA ARG A 234 -12.75 3.96 7.67
C ARG A 234 -13.55 5.15 8.19
N ARG A 235 -12.89 6.01 8.96
CA ARG A 235 -13.56 7.23 9.47
C ARG A 235 -14.03 8.13 8.35
N VAL A 236 -13.20 8.39 7.35
CA VAL A 236 -13.55 9.21 6.17
C VAL A 236 -14.76 8.64 5.44
N MET A 237 -14.79 7.33 5.23
CA MET A 237 -15.89 6.66 4.54
C MET A 237 -17.18 6.65 5.36
N THR A 238 -17.09 6.62 6.71
CA THR A 238 -18.25 6.58 7.60
C THR A 238 -18.80 7.98 7.88
N LEU A 239 -17.94 8.97 8.11
CA LEU A 239 -18.32 10.30 8.62
C LEU A 239 -18.01 11.43 7.63
N GLY A 240 -17.43 11.11 6.48
CA GLY A 240 -17.06 12.11 5.48
C GLY A 240 -18.29 12.78 4.85
N PRO A 241 -18.11 14.01 4.34
CA PRO A 241 -19.23 14.86 3.90
C PRO A 241 -19.87 14.43 2.58
N GLY A 242 -19.36 13.39 1.91
CA GLY A 242 -19.82 13.06 0.59
C GLY A 242 -19.78 11.58 0.23
N LYS A 243 -20.47 11.26 -0.89
CA LYS A 243 -20.35 9.97 -1.55
C LYS A 243 -19.11 9.98 -2.43
N TYR A 244 -18.11 9.20 -2.05
CA TYR A 244 -16.90 9.02 -2.83
C TYR A 244 -17.14 8.01 -3.95
N ARG A 245 -16.55 8.23 -5.11
CA ARG A 245 -16.63 7.27 -6.24
C ARG A 245 -15.50 6.25 -6.13
N LEU A 246 -15.72 5.24 -5.29
CA LEU A 246 -14.75 4.20 -4.99
C LEU A 246 -14.98 2.97 -5.89
N TYR A 247 -13.89 2.30 -6.24
CA TYR A 247 -13.88 0.97 -6.82
C TYR A 247 -13.01 0.08 -5.93
N LEU A 248 -13.59 -0.87 -5.23
CA LEU A 248 -12.86 -1.72 -4.29
C LEU A 248 -12.96 -3.18 -4.72
N GLU A 249 -11.85 -3.91 -4.62
CA GLU A 249 -11.79 -5.35 -4.88
C GLU A 249 -11.29 -6.10 -3.64
N ARG A 250 -11.70 -7.34 -3.52
CA ARG A 250 -11.24 -8.21 -2.43
C ARG A 250 -9.82 -8.69 -2.70
N SER A 251 -8.93 -8.49 -1.75
CA SER A 251 -7.55 -8.94 -1.85
C SER A 251 -7.41 -10.47 -1.84
N GLU A 252 -8.34 -11.17 -1.19
CA GLU A 252 -8.37 -12.63 -1.12
C GLU A 252 -8.70 -13.31 -2.46
N ASP A 253 -9.37 -12.59 -3.36
CA ASP A 253 -9.69 -13.09 -4.71
C ASP A 253 -8.61 -12.71 -5.74
N GLY A 254 -7.69 -11.83 -5.36
CA GLY A 254 -6.60 -11.32 -6.18
C GLY A 254 -5.25 -11.41 -5.47
N PRO A 255 -4.66 -10.26 -5.04
CA PRO A 255 -3.28 -10.19 -4.55
C PRO A 255 -2.91 -11.08 -3.37
N PHE A 256 -3.87 -11.46 -2.54
CA PHE A 256 -3.69 -12.39 -1.42
C PHE A 256 -4.28 -13.78 -1.66
N LYS A 257 -4.78 -14.06 -2.87
CA LYS A 257 -5.38 -15.38 -3.18
C LYS A 257 -4.44 -16.53 -2.84
N TYR A 258 -3.14 -16.40 -3.13
CA TYR A 258 -2.13 -17.42 -2.83
C TYR A 258 -2.01 -17.69 -1.33
N GLU A 259 -2.12 -16.68 -0.47
CA GLU A 259 -2.12 -16.84 0.98
C GLU A 259 -3.43 -17.44 1.47
N PHE A 260 -4.55 -16.95 0.95
CA PHE A 260 -5.89 -17.39 1.32
C PHE A 260 -6.13 -18.87 0.99
N ASP A 261 -5.80 -19.31 -0.23
CA ASP A 261 -5.90 -20.70 -0.68
C ASP A 261 -5.04 -21.64 0.19
N HIS A 262 -3.94 -21.15 0.76
CA HIS A 262 -3.03 -21.93 1.61
C HIS A 262 -3.22 -21.65 3.10
N ARG A 263 -4.33 -21.01 3.51
CA ARG A 263 -4.66 -20.70 4.92
C ARG A 263 -3.51 -19.97 5.63
N TRP A 264 -2.89 -19.01 4.95
CA TRP A 264 -1.77 -18.19 5.40
C TRP A 264 -0.52 -19.01 5.84
N ARG A 265 -0.35 -20.19 5.27
CA ARG A 265 0.87 -21.00 5.44
C ARG A 265 1.91 -20.51 4.43
N HIS A 266 2.59 -19.41 4.74
CA HIS A 266 3.48 -18.66 3.84
C HIS A 266 4.42 -19.51 3.00
N LYS A 267 5.09 -20.54 3.61
CA LYS A 267 6.01 -21.43 2.87
C LYS A 267 5.28 -22.19 1.76
N LYS A 268 4.11 -22.77 2.06
CA LYS A 268 3.30 -23.51 1.07
C LYS A 268 2.73 -22.57 0.00
N ALA A 269 2.25 -21.41 0.43
CA ALA A 269 1.72 -20.38 -0.46
C ALA A 269 2.80 -19.94 -1.47
N LEU A 270 4.01 -19.64 -1.01
CA LEU A 270 5.14 -19.26 -1.85
C LEU A 270 5.61 -20.39 -2.77
N GLN A 271 5.59 -21.65 -2.31
CA GLN A 271 5.87 -22.81 -3.18
C GLN A 271 4.90 -22.89 -4.36
N ALA A 272 3.61 -22.59 -4.13
CA ALA A 272 2.61 -22.58 -5.20
C ALA A 272 2.81 -21.39 -6.16
N VAL A 273 3.24 -20.21 -5.65
CA VAL A 273 3.62 -19.08 -6.50
C VAL A 273 4.82 -19.45 -7.37
N ALA A 274 5.89 -20.00 -6.78
CA ALA A 274 7.07 -20.44 -7.51
C ALA A 274 6.79 -21.55 -8.55
N ALA A 275 5.74 -22.35 -8.32
CA ALA A 275 5.26 -23.35 -9.29
C ALA A 275 4.35 -22.74 -10.38
N GLY A 276 4.18 -21.43 -10.43
CA GLY A 276 3.41 -20.73 -11.45
C GLY A 276 1.89 -20.80 -11.29
N LYS A 277 1.37 -21.29 -10.15
CA LYS A 277 -0.08 -21.48 -9.96
C LYS A 277 -0.90 -20.18 -10.05
N TYR A 278 -0.28 -19.02 -9.79
CA TYR A 278 -0.96 -17.74 -9.68
C TYR A 278 -0.50 -16.73 -10.76
N LYS A 279 0.00 -17.21 -11.90
CA LYS A 279 0.47 -16.35 -13.01
C LYS A 279 -0.64 -15.52 -13.66
N ASP A 280 -1.89 -15.96 -13.56
CA ASP A 280 -3.05 -15.26 -14.13
C ASP A 280 -3.52 -14.06 -13.28
N LEU A 281 -3.02 -13.92 -12.07
CA LEU A 281 -3.34 -12.77 -11.24
C LEU A 281 -2.61 -11.51 -11.74
N PRO A 282 -3.23 -10.33 -11.73
CA PRO A 282 -2.56 -9.11 -12.18
C PRO A 282 -1.38 -8.71 -11.31
N LEU A 283 -1.42 -9.09 -10.04
CA LEU A 283 -0.32 -8.86 -9.09
C LEU A 283 -0.41 -9.80 -7.89
N ILE A 284 0.73 -9.98 -7.21
CA ILE A 284 0.85 -10.71 -5.95
C ILE A 284 1.43 -9.75 -4.90
N LYS A 285 0.79 -9.64 -3.75
CA LYS A 285 1.30 -8.87 -2.61
C LYS A 285 2.02 -9.79 -1.63
N LEU A 286 3.33 -9.65 -1.54
CA LEU A 286 4.10 -10.32 -0.48
C LEU A 286 3.86 -9.59 0.85
N THR A 287 3.20 -10.27 1.79
CA THR A 287 3.08 -9.78 3.17
C THR A 287 4.46 -9.69 3.83
N GLY A 288 4.57 -8.97 4.95
CA GLY A 288 5.84 -8.90 5.69
C GLY A 288 6.38 -10.27 6.08
N SER A 289 5.48 -11.21 6.45
CA SER A 289 5.84 -12.58 6.81
C SER A 289 6.21 -13.44 5.61
N ALA A 290 5.44 -13.37 4.51
CA ALA A 290 5.76 -14.06 3.26
C ALA A 290 7.08 -13.58 2.69
N ARG A 291 7.34 -12.27 2.68
CA ARG A 291 8.60 -11.69 2.21
C ARG A 291 9.81 -12.21 2.99
N LYS A 292 9.71 -12.37 4.32
CA LYS A 292 10.79 -12.96 5.13
C LYS A 292 11.11 -14.38 4.70
N VAL A 293 10.08 -15.19 4.49
CA VAL A 293 10.27 -16.57 4.00
C VAL A 293 10.89 -16.54 2.61
N ALA A 294 10.41 -15.68 1.71
CA ALA A 294 10.89 -15.58 0.34
C ALA A 294 12.34 -15.09 0.22
N VAL A 295 12.76 -14.13 1.06
CA VAL A 295 14.15 -13.65 1.12
C VAL A 295 15.12 -14.76 1.55
N GLY A 296 14.68 -15.75 2.31
CA GLY A 296 15.47 -16.92 2.70
C GLY A 296 15.66 -17.97 1.59
N TRP A 297 15.05 -17.79 0.41
CA TRP A 297 15.23 -18.71 -0.72
C TRP A 297 16.51 -18.40 -1.48
N SER A 298 17.21 -19.46 -1.92
CA SER A 298 18.50 -19.34 -2.64
C SER A 298 18.37 -18.64 -3.98
N ASN A 299 17.21 -18.78 -4.64
CA ASN A 299 16.92 -18.09 -5.92
C ASN A 299 15.56 -17.37 -5.82
N PRO A 300 15.53 -16.05 -5.61
CA PRO A 300 14.28 -15.32 -5.58
C PRO A 300 13.61 -15.17 -6.96
N ASN A 301 14.30 -15.45 -8.08
CA ASN A 301 13.72 -15.30 -9.42
C ASN A 301 12.59 -16.30 -9.68
N VAL A 302 12.56 -17.41 -8.98
CA VAL A 302 11.46 -18.40 -9.10
C VAL A 302 10.05 -17.84 -8.88
N PHE A 303 9.92 -16.64 -8.32
CA PHE A 303 8.64 -15.97 -8.16
C PHE A 303 8.23 -15.12 -9.37
N PHE A 304 9.10 -14.97 -10.36
CA PHE A 304 8.94 -14.07 -11.50
C PHE A 304 8.97 -14.79 -12.86
N ASP A 305 9.46 -16.02 -12.86
CA ASP A 305 9.53 -16.91 -14.05
C ASP A 305 8.19 -17.66 -14.18
#